data_26a09cccea7456e3e5dacc0c01c9cbf2
#
_entry.id   26a09cccea7456e3e5dacc0c01c9cbf2
#
_cell.length_a   1.000
_cell.length_b   1.000
_cell.length_c   1.000
_cell.angle_alpha   90.00
_cell.angle_beta   90.00
_cell.angle_gamma   90.00
#
_symmetry.space_group_name_H-M   'P 1'
#
loop_
_entity.id
_entity.type
_entity.pdbx_description
1 polymer ?
#
loop_
_entity_poly.entity_id
_entity_poly.type
_entity_poly.pdbx_seq_one_letter_code
_entity_poly.pdbx_strand_id
1 'polypeptide(L)'
;MWYNSAHSAIVDWEADWTISDEPAYLFMEDILHFLTDDRLETILLSDIAWKGKHKPSLVKQDIRYRHADPYIPGILAFNAPNPYNDKYRMIDGNHRIHKLFSDNVKESEFYVLDFEKLMPLFVNESERNVRQKSYR
;
A
#
# COMPACT_ATOMS: atom_id res chain seq x y z
N MET A 1 4.65 2.72 -17.11
CA MET A 1 4.44 2.36 -15.72
C MET A 1 3.04 1.80 -15.56
N TRP A 2 2.91 0.73 -14.84
CA TRP A 2 1.64 0.03 -14.67
C TRP A 2 0.73 0.62 -13.58
N TYR A 3 1.21 1.57 -12.81
CA TYR A 3 0.34 2.33 -11.91
C TYR A 3 -0.30 3.48 -12.66
N ASN A 4 -1.60 3.62 -12.52
CA ASN A 4 -2.34 4.68 -13.19
C ASN A 4 -2.48 5.89 -12.28
N SER A 5 -1.65 6.90 -12.49
CA SER A 5 -1.66 8.11 -11.68
C SER A 5 -2.85 9.02 -11.94
N ALA A 6 -3.52 8.85 -13.10
CA ALA A 6 -4.70 9.67 -13.41
C ALA A 6 -5.87 9.39 -12.48
N HIS A 7 -5.88 8.23 -11.85
CA HIS A 7 -6.88 7.86 -10.86
C HIS A 7 -6.30 7.84 -9.47
N SER A 8 -5.44 8.79 -9.16
CA SER A 8 -4.74 8.83 -7.89
C SER A 8 -5.63 8.45 -6.73
N ALA A 9 -5.44 7.22 -6.27
CA ALA A 9 -6.14 6.75 -5.11
C ALA A 9 -5.41 7.24 -3.88
N ILE A 10 -6.15 7.50 -2.84
CA ILE A 10 -5.57 7.67 -1.53
C ILE A 10 -5.08 6.31 -1.11
N VAL A 11 -3.83 6.24 -0.70
CA VAL A 11 -3.28 5.02 -0.15
C VAL A 11 -3.82 4.88 1.26
N ASP A 12 -4.88 4.12 1.36
CA ASP A 12 -5.61 4.06 2.61
C ASP A 12 -6.28 2.69 2.75
N TRP A 13 -5.70 1.84 3.55
CA TRP A 13 -6.39 0.65 3.95
C TRP A 13 -6.71 0.73 5.41
N GLU A 14 -7.11 1.66 5.93
CA GLU A 14 -7.60 1.80 7.29
C GLU A 14 -7.39 3.24 7.71
N ALA A 15 -8.20 3.64 8.62
CA ALA A 15 -8.02 4.91 9.29
C ALA A 15 -6.81 4.89 10.23
N ASP A 16 -5.80 4.07 9.90
CA ASP A 16 -4.66 3.84 10.80
C ASP A 16 -3.44 4.65 10.47
N TRP A 17 -3.48 5.41 9.37
CA TRP A 17 -2.45 6.39 9.12
C TRP A 17 -2.73 7.58 10.03
N THR A 18 -1.98 7.66 11.11
CA THR A 18 -2.07 8.80 12.01
C THR A 18 -0.69 9.39 12.21
N ILE A 19 -0.61 10.69 12.06
CA ILE A 19 0.60 11.45 12.36
C ILE A 19 0.15 12.54 13.30
N SER A 20 0.74 12.60 14.50
CA SER A 20 0.38 13.58 15.52
C SER A 20 -1.11 13.50 15.90
N ASP A 21 -1.62 12.28 16.08
CA ASP A 21 -3.00 11.99 16.49
C ASP A 21 -4.08 12.44 15.51
N GLU A 22 -3.71 12.82 14.30
CA GLU A 22 -4.66 13.20 13.28
C GLU A 22 -4.58 12.26 12.08
N PRO A 23 -5.72 12.01 11.39
CA PRO A 23 -5.70 11.22 10.17
C PRO A 23 -4.78 11.85 9.12
N ALA A 24 -4.02 11.03 8.47
CA ALA A 24 -3.10 11.45 7.42
C ALA A 24 -3.36 10.63 6.15
N TYR A 25 -3.19 11.25 5.00
CA TYR A 25 -3.51 10.64 3.71
C TYR A 25 -2.33 10.76 2.77
N LEU A 26 -2.06 9.69 2.06
CA LEU A 26 -0.96 9.63 1.11
C LEU A 26 -1.52 9.40 -0.30
N PHE A 27 -1.19 10.27 -1.23
CA PHE A 27 -1.63 10.12 -2.62
C PHE A 27 -0.62 9.30 -3.41
N MET A 28 -1.12 8.36 -4.20
CA MET A 28 -0.27 7.50 -5.02
C MET A 28 0.61 8.31 -5.97
N GLU A 29 0.08 9.36 -6.58
CA GLU A 29 0.83 10.18 -7.52
C GLU A 29 2.09 10.82 -6.90
N ASP A 30 2.07 11.03 -5.59
CA ASP A 30 3.19 11.67 -4.90
C ASP A 30 4.36 10.70 -4.65
N ILE A 31 4.13 9.42 -4.81
CA ILE A 31 5.16 8.40 -4.55
C ILE A 31 5.62 7.65 -5.79
N LEU A 32 4.99 7.87 -6.94
CA LEU A 32 5.32 7.14 -8.16
C LEU A 32 6.78 7.28 -8.54
N HIS A 33 7.37 8.44 -8.32
CA HIS A 33 8.77 8.69 -8.66
C HIS A 33 9.77 7.89 -7.81
N PHE A 34 9.31 7.32 -6.69
CA PHE A 34 10.15 6.45 -5.87
C PHE A 34 10.20 5.01 -6.39
N LEU A 35 9.34 4.65 -7.33
CA LEU A 35 9.21 3.26 -7.78
C LEU A 35 10.24 2.95 -8.85
N THR A 36 11.47 2.82 -8.42
CA THR A 36 12.61 2.52 -9.28
C THR A 36 13.16 1.14 -8.93
N ASP A 37 13.89 0.53 -9.86
CA ASP A 37 14.37 -0.85 -9.70
C ASP A 37 15.25 -1.05 -8.48
N ASP A 38 15.97 0.00 -8.06
CA ASP A 38 16.82 -0.08 -6.88
C ASP A 38 16.03 -0.15 -5.57
N ARG A 39 14.72 0.06 -5.63
CA ARG A 39 13.83 -0.08 -4.48
C ARG A 39 13.17 -1.44 -4.39
N LEU A 40 13.43 -2.32 -5.34
CA LEU A 40 12.87 -3.67 -5.32
C LEU A 40 13.65 -4.54 -4.34
N GLU A 41 12.91 -5.21 -3.45
CA GLU A 41 13.49 -6.14 -2.47
C GLU A 41 12.59 -7.35 -2.33
N THR A 42 13.20 -8.49 -2.05
CA THR A 42 12.44 -9.71 -1.75
C THR A 42 12.10 -9.72 -0.27
N ILE A 43 10.81 -9.74 0.02
CA ILE A 43 10.29 -9.62 1.38
C ILE A 43 9.43 -10.82 1.72
N LEU A 44 9.58 -11.33 2.94
CA LEU A 44 8.72 -12.39 3.46
C LEU A 44 7.32 -11.84 3.68
N LEU A 45 6.30 -12.54 3.19
CA LEU A 45 4.92 -12.09 3.37
C LEU A 45 4.55 -11.96 4.85
N SER A 46 5.14 -12.80 5.71
CA SER A 46 4.88 -12.75 7.15
C SER A 46 5.35 -11.46 7.81
N ASP A 47 6.25 -10.72 7.18
CA ASP A 47 6.78 -9.46 7.72
C ASP A 47 5.93 -8.24 7.31
N ILE A 48 4.86 -8.45 6.57
CA ILE A 48 4.05 -7.39 5.99
C ILE A 48 2.70 -7.29 6.68
N ALA A 49 2.31 -6.07 7.06
CA ALA A 49 0.95 -5.77 7.51
C ALA A 49 0.12 -5.37 6.30
N TRP A 50 -1.01 -6.04 6.09
CA TRP A 50 -1.89 -5.76 4.97
C TRP A 50 -3.34 -6.02 5.37
N LYS A 51 -4.25 -5.31 4.71
CA LYS A 51 -5.67 -5.40 5.02
C LYS A 51 -6.19 -6.81 4.81
N GLY A 52 -6.80 -7.37 5.83
CA GLY A 52 -7.34 -8.72 5.76
C GLY A 52 -6.32 -9.81 5.98
N LYS A 53 -5.12 -9.49 6.46
CA LYS A 53 -4.06 -10.47 6.70
C LYS A 53 -4.52 -11.67 7.51
N HIS A 54 -5.35 -11.43 8.51
CA HIS A 54 -5.88 -12.46 9.39
C HIS A 54 -7.31 -12.90 9.03
N LYS A 55 -7.86 -12.34 7.94
CA LYS A 55 -9.19 -12.68 7.45
C LYS A 55 -9.20 -12.72 5.92
N PRO A 56 -8.31 -13.52 5.30
CA PRO A 56 -8.12 -13.47 3.84
C PRO A 56 -9.36 -13.84 3.04
N SER A 57 -10.27 -14.64 3.60
CA SER A 57 -11.47 -15.08 2.89
C SER A 57 -12.41 -13.92 2.51
N LEU A 58 -12.31 -12.79 3.20
CA LEU A 58 -13.19 -11.65 2.93
C LEU A 58 -12.89 -10.96 1.59
N VAL A 59 -11.69 -11.16 1.05
CA VAL A 59 -11.24 -10.47 -0.15
C VAL A 59 -11.37 -11.32 -1.41
N LYS A 60 -11.48 -12.64 -1.26
CA LYS A 60 -11.47 -13.58 -2.40
C LYS A 60 -12.58 -13.36 -3.41
N GLN A 61 -13.70 -12.77 -2.99
CA GLN A 61 -14.83 -12.53 -3.89
C GLN A 61 -14.76 -11.16 -4.57
N ASP A 62 -13.79 -10.32 -4.17
CA ASP A 62 -13.61 -9.03 -4.80
C ASP A 62 -13.11 -9.22 -6.23
N ILE A 63 -13.70 -8.47 -7.17
CA ILE A 63 -13.27 -8.52 -8.56
C ILE A 63 -11.81 -8.11 -8.73
N ARG A 64 -11.34 -7.18 -7.90
CA ARG A 64 -9.94 -6.75 -7.92
C ARG A 64 -9.00 -7.87 -7.52
N TYR A 65 -9.42 -8.73 -6.59
CA TYR A 65 -8.65 -9.91 -6.23
C TYR A 65 -8.51 -10.84 -7.43
N ARG A 66 -9.61 -11.11 -8.13
CA ARG A 66 -9.60 -12.06 -9.26
C ARG A 66 -8.75 -11.57 -10.44
N HIS A 67 -8.67 -10.26 -10.62
CA HIS A 67 -7.92 -9.65 -11.72
C HIS A 67 -6.54 -9.15 -11.31
N ALA A 68 -6.17 -9.29 -10.04
CA ALA A 68 -4.86 -8.88 -9.59
C ALA A 68 -3.77 -9.76 -10.19
N ASP A 69 -2.69 -9.13 -10.62
CA ASP A 69 -1.52 -9.84 -11.12
C ASP A 69 -0.52 -9.97 -9.96
N PRO A 70 -0.32 -11.18 -9.41
CA PRO A 70 0.57 -11.36 -8.27
C PRO A 70 2.04 -11.14 -8.60
N TYR A 71 2.39 -11.10 -9.89
CA TYR A 71 3.76 -10.88 -10.33
C TYR A 71 4.12 -9.41 -10.49
N ILE A 72 3.15 -8.52 -10.44
CA ILE A 72 3.43 -7.08 -10.40
C ILE A 72 3.79 -6.72 -8.95
N PRO A 73 4.97 -6.13 -8.69
CA PRO A 73 5.37 -5.84 -7.33
C PRO A 73 4.41 -4.85 -6.65
N GLY A 74 4.04 -5.16 -5.40
CA GLY A 74 3.32 -4.20 -4.57
C GLY A 74 4.28 -3.17 -3.98
N ILE A 75 3.73 -2.25 -3.21
CA ILE A 75 4.49 -1.16 -2.59
C ILE A 75 4.34 -1.25 -1.07
N LEU A 76 5.47 -1.24 -0.38
CA LEU A 76 5.53 -1.35 1.08
C LEU A 76 6.20 -0.12 1.68
N ALA A 77 5.76 0.25 2.87
CA ALA A 77 6.42 1.25 3.70
C ALA A 77 7.16 0.54 4.83
N PHE A 78 8.47 0.74 4.91
CA PHE A 78 9.30 0.19 5.98
C PHE A 78 9.19 1.06 7.23
N ASN A 79 9.02 0.45 8.38
CA ASN A 79 8.87 1.12 9.68
C ASN A 79 7.61 1.99 9.79
N ALA A 80 6.60 1.75 8.99
CA ALA A 80 5.34 2.47 9.08
C ALA A 80 4.49 1.93 10.23
N PRO A 81 3.78 2.79 10.96
CA PRO A 81 2.85 2.33 11.99
C PRO A 81 1.80 1.41 11.37
N ASN A 82 1.50 0.32 12.04
CA ASN A 82 0.47 -0.60 11.58
C ASN A 82 -0.10 -1.39 12.76
N PRO A 83 -1.33 -1.92 12.62
CA PRO A 83 -2.02 -2.57 13.75
C PRO A 83 -1.41 -3.90 14.16
N TYR A 84 -0.52 -4.49 13.37
CA TYR A 84 0.08 -5.80 13.63
C TYR A 84 1.52 -5.70 14.09
N ASN A 85 2.06 -4.49 14.17
CA ASN A 85 3.45 -4.24 14.55
C ASN A 85 4.45 -4.99 13.66
N ASP A 86 4.13 -5.12 12.38
CA ASP A 86 5.02 -5.73 11.40
C ASP A 86 6.04 -4.72 10.87
N LYS A 87 7.14 -5.22 10.29
CA LYS A 87 8.21 -4.37 9.76
C LYS A 87 7.76 -3.51 8.59
N TYR A 88 6.83 -4.01 7.78
CA TYR A 88 6.37 -3.36 6.57
C TYR A 88 4.87 -3.19 6.61
N ARG A 89 4.41 -2.08 6.05
CA ARG A 89 2.98 -1.86 5.87
C ARG A 89 2.67 -1.75 4.39
N MET A 90 1.65 -2.47 3.93
CA MET A 90 1.21 -2.42 2.53
C MET A 90 0.68 -1.03 2.20
N ILE A 91 1.25 -0.41 1.16
CA ILE A 91 0.74 0.83 0.59
C ILE A 91 -0.19 0.52 -0.57
N ASP A 92 0.23 -0.35 -1.48
CA ASP A 92 -0.59 -0.77 -2.60
C ASP A 92 -0.26 -2.21 -2.97
N GLY A 93 -1.26 -2.95 -3.43
CA GLY A 93 -1.10 -4.34 -3.80
C GLY A 93 -1.80 -5.31 -2.86
N ASN A 94 -2.81 -4.83 -2.12
CA ASN A 94 -3.51 -5.66 -1.15
C ASN A 94 -4.13 -6.91 -1.78
N HIS A 95 -4.71 -6.79 -2.96
CA HIS A 95 -5.32 -7.93 -3.65
C HIS A 95 -4.26 -8.88 -4.20
N ARG A 96 -3.12 -8.36 -4.60
CA ARG A 96 -1.99 -9.16 -5.09
C ARG A 96 -1.39 -10.00 -3.98
N ILE A 97 -1.20 -9.42 -2.78
CA ILE A 97 -0.65 -10.17 -1.67
C ILE A 97 -1.63 -11.24 -1.19
N HIS A 98 -2.93 -11.00 -1.27
CA HIS A 98 -3.91 -12.03 -0.96
C HIS A 98 -3.75 -13.23 -1.89
N LYS A 99 -3.54 -13.01 -3.18
CA LYS A 99 -3.31 -14.10 -4.13
C LYS A 99 -2.03 -14.85 -3.80
N LEU A 100 -0.93 -14.14 -3.55
CA LEU A 100 0.33 -14.75 -3.18
C LEU A 100 0.18 -15.62 -1.94
N PHE A 101 -0.50 -15.09 -0.93
CA PHE A 101 -0.75 -15.82 0.31
C PHE A 101 -1.61 -17.06 0.06
N SER A 102 -2.67 -16.95 -0.74
CA SER A 102 -3.56 -18.04 -1.07
C SER A 102 -2.85 -19.15 -1.86
N ASP A 103 -1.84 -18.78 -2.64
CA ASP A 103 -1.05 -19.73 -3.42
C ASP A 103 0.15 -20.27 -2.65
N ASN A 104 0.19 -20.03 -1.33
CA ASN A 104 1.27 -20.50 -0.44
C ASN A 104 2.64 -19.94 -0.79
N VAL A 105 2.70 -18.79 -1.42
CA VAL A 105 3.95 -18.09 -1.68
C VAL A 105 4.44 -17.51 -0.36
N LYS A 106 5.72 -17.68 -0.06
CA LYS A 106 6.30 -17.23 1.22
C LYS A 106 6.99 -15.88 1.12
N GLU A 107 7.52 -15.56 -0.04
CA GLU A 107 8.22 -14.28 -0.26
C GLU A 107 8.01 -13.84 -1.69
N SER A 108 8.11 -12.53 -1.92
CA SER A 108 7.98 -11.97 -3.27
C SER A 108 8.69 -10.62 -3.32
N GLU A 109 8.83 -10.08 -4.53
CA GLU A 109 9.42 -8.78 -4.71
C GLU A 109 8.41 -7.67 -4.48
N PHE A 110 8.87 -6.61 -3.80
CA PHE A 110 8.08 -5.42 -3.54
C PHE A 110 8.97 -4.19 -3.69
N TYR A 111 8.35 -3.07 -4.04
CA TYR A 111 9.01 -1.78 -3.87
C TYR A 111 8.96 -1.43 -2.39
N VAL A 112 10.11 -1.12 -1.81
CA VAL A 112 10.20 -0.81 -0.38
C VAL A 112 10.62 0.65 -0.22
N LEU A 113 9.78 1.43 0.44
CA LEU A 113 10.00 2.85 0.68
C LEU A 113 10.10 3.10 2.19
N ASP A 114 11.01 3.95 2.61
CA ASP A 114 11.14 4.31 4.01
C ASP A 114 9.98 5.22 4.42
N PHE A 115 9.28 4.84 5.47
CA PHE A 115 8.19 5.66 6.01
C PHE A 115 8.65 7.08 6.35
N GLU A 116 9.86 7.20 6.88
CA GLU A 116 10.43 8.50 7.24
C GLU A 116 10.47 9.45 6.03
N LYS A 117 10.78 8.91 4.86
CA LYS A 117 10.81 9.70 3.62
C LYS A 117 9.41 9.97 3.07
N LEU A 118 8.44 9.18 3.46
CA LEU A 118 7.05 9.38 3.03
C LEU A 118 6.33 10.40 3.90
N MET A 119 6.76 10.59 5.14
CA MET A 119 6.08 11.47 6.09
C MET A 119 5.80 12.87 5.55
N PRO A 120 6.74 13.54 4.88
CA PRO A 120 6.47 14.89 4.36
C PRO A 120 5.40 14.92 3.26
N LEU A 121 5.07 13.77 2.68
CA LEU A 121 4.10 13.68 1.59
C LEU A 121 2.67 13.49 2.08
N PHE A 122 2.49 13.12 3.35
CA PHE A 122 1.16 12.95 3.91
C PHE A 122 0.46 14.30 4.01
N VAL A 123 -0.83 14.29 3.68
CA VAL A 123 -1.66 15.50 3.73
C VAL A 123 -2.78 15.29 4.74
N ASN A 124 -3.34 16.41 5.24
CA ASN A 124 -4.47 16.35 6.15
C ASN A 124 -5.78 16.17 5.38
N GLU A 125 -6.87 16.02 6.12
CA GLU A 125 -8.18 15.78 5.51
C GLU A 125 -8.63 16.92 4.62
N SER A 126 -8.36 18.16 5.02
CA SER A 126 -8.72 19.32 4.23
C SER A 126 -8.02 19.33 2.87
N GLU A 127 -6.73 19.09 2.85
CA GLU A 127 -5.96 19.00 1.60
C GLU A 127 -6.40 17.81 0.75
N ARG A 128 -6.71 16.70 1.39
CA ARG A 128 -7.23 15.53 0.69
C ARG A 128 -8.50 15.88 -0.07
N ASN A 129 -9.44 16.55 0.60
CA ASN A 129 -10.71 16.89 0.01
C ASN A 129 -10.55 17.85 -1.17
N VAL A 130 -9.66 18.83 -1.05
CA VAL A 130 -9.38 19.76 -2.12
C VAL A 130 -8.79 19.05 -3.33
N ARG A 131 -7.80 18.21 -3.12
CA ARG A 131 -7.16 17.49 -4.21
C ARG A 131 -8.10 16.51 -4.90
N GLN A 132 -8.94 15.81 -4.14
CA GLN A 132 -9.90 14.88 -4.73
C GLN A 132 -10.90 15.57 -5.63
N LYS A 133 -11.31 16.78 -5.28
CA LYS A 133 -12.24 17.56 -6.13
C LYS A 133 -11.63 17.90 -7.47
N SER A 134 -10.33 18.12 -7.53
CA SER A 134 -9.67 18.51 -8.77
C SER A 134 -9.53 17.35 -9.77
N TYR A 135 -9.81 16.11 -9.34
CA TYR A 135 -9.79 14.94 -10.22
C TYR A 135 -11.15 14.59 -10.82
N ARG A 136 -12.15 15.37 -10.56
CA ARG A 136 -13.52 15.11 -11.05
C ARG A 136 -13.82 15.80 -12.36
#